data_4facbe11b9b99a34a559763c758a4a87
#
_entry.id   4facbe11b9b99a34a559763c758a4a87
#
_cell.length_a   1.000
_cell.length_b   1.000
_cell.length_c   1.000
_cell.angle_alpha   90.00
_cell.angle_beta   90.00
_cell.angle_gamma   90.00
#
_symmetry.space_group_name_H-M   'P 1'
#
loop_
_entity.id
_entity.type
_entity.pdbx_description
1 polymer ?
#
loop_
_entity_poly.entity_id
_entity_poly.type
_entity_poly.pdbx_seq_one_letter_code
_entity_poly.pdbx_strand_id
1 'polypeptide(L)'
;MKNYKLRLALVLATAFFTNSISAQNFTIKANALYWSTATPNLAIETKMGEKWTAELSVGWNPFTFSNNKKLKHIAIQPEARYWLCSPFAGHFFGVHAIYSHYNAGNVKMPLGLFSKLKDSRFQGDLGAIGIGYGYSWMLPGNHWSIEAEVGVGVGVTKYDKYECATCGSKVGSETKTILMPTKAAISLIYNIK
;
A
#
# COMPACT_ATOMS: atom_id res chain seq x y z
N MET A 1 -32.26 -7.54 7.52
CA MET A 1 -31.92 -6.56 6.49
C MET A 1 -30.42 -6.17 6.42
N LYS A 2 -29.54 -6.57 7.35
CA LYS A 2 -28.13 -6.12 7.41
C LYS A 2 -27.17 -6.84 6.45
N ASN A 3 -27.54 -8.01 5.92
CA ASN A 3 -26.63 -8.89 5.17
C ASN A 3 -26.74 -8.77 3.63
N TYR A 4 -27.72 -8.02 3.07
CA TYR A 4 -27.87 -7.91 1.62
C TYR A 4 -26.80 -6.99 1.00
N LYS A 5 -26.38 -5.95 1.71
CA LYS A 5 -25.30 -5.04 1.25
C LYS A 5 -23.97 -5.78 1.12
N LEU A 6 -23.68 -6.66 2.10
CA LEU A 6 -22.47 -7.50 2.07
C LEU A 6 -22.55 -8.54 0.93
N ARG A 7 -23.72 -9.16 0.74
CA ARG A 7 -23.95 -10.12 -0.35
C ARG A 7 -23.89 -9.43 -1.72
N LEU A 8 -24.46 -8.23 -1.85
CA LEU A 8 -24.38 -7.44 -3.07
C LEU A 8 -22.95 -7.01 -3.40
N ALA A 9 -22.18 -6.60 -2.38
CA ALA A 9 -20.74 -6.29 -2.54
C ALA A 9 -19.93 -7.52 -2.96
N LEU A 10 -20.25 -8.70 -2.41
CA LEU A 10 -19.61 -9.96 -2.78
C LEU A 10 -19.95 -10.36 -4.22
N VAL A 11 -21.23 -10.23 -4.63
CA VAL A 11 -21.68 -10.51 -6.00
C VAL A 11 -21.07 -9.54 -7.00
N LEU A 12 -21.00 -8.26 -6.67
CA LEU A 12 -20.32 -7.27 -7.51
C LEU A 12 -18.81 -7.56 -7.61
N ALA A 13 -18.15 -7.93 -6.52
CA ALA A 13 -16.76 -8.34 -6.52
C ALA A 13 -16.54 -9.59 -7.41
N THR A 14 -17.40 -10.61 -7.31
CA THR A 14 -17.29 -11.81 -8.15
C THR A 14 -17.60 -11.53 -9.62
N ALA A 15 -18.53 -10.63 -9.95
CA ALA A 15 -18.84 -10.24 -11.32
C ALA A 15 -17.67 -9.51 -12.02
N PHE A 16 -16.81 -8.80 -11.25
CA PHE A 16 -15.58 -8.21 -11.79
C PHE A 16 -14.50 -9.26 -12.13
N PHE A 17 -14.52 -10.43 -11.50
CA PHE A 17 -13.54 -11.50 -11.72
C PHE A 17 -13.90 -12.48 -12.83
N THR A 18 -15.11 -12.42 -13.40
CA THR A 18 -15.56 -13.37 -14.45
C THR A 18 -15.14 -12.99 -15.87
N ASN A 19 -14.53 -11.81 -16.07
CA ASN A 19 -13.92 -11.51 -17.37
C ASN A 19 -12.65 -12.36 -17.50
N SER A 20 -12.60 -13.18 -18.52
CA SER A 20 -11.55 -14.15 -18.88
C SER A 20 -10.18 -13.70 -18.47
N ILE A 21 -9.62 -14.29 -17.40
CA ILE A 21 -8.23 -14.12 -17.01
C ILE A 21 -7.41 -14.88 -18.05
N SER A 22 -7.07 -14.22 -19.15
CA SER A 22 -6.01 -14.71 -20.02
C SER A 22 -4.71 -14.67 -19.22
N ALA A 23 -4.04 -15.79 -19.05
CA ALA A 23 -2.83 -15.94 -18.24
C ALA A 23 -1.69 -14.94 -18.61
N GLN A 24 -1.75 -14.34 -19.80
CA GLN A 24 -0.78 -13.37 -20.32
C GLN A 24 -0.87 -11.96 -19.72
N ASN A 25 -1.75 -11.72 -18.72
CA ASN A 25 -2.09 -10.39 -18.26
C ASN A 25 -2.04 -10.23 -16.74
N PHE A 26 -1.27 -11.06 -16.07
CA PHE A 26 -1.21 -11.09 -14.62
C PHE A 26 0.23 -11.03 -14.12
N THR A 27 0.51 -10.23 -13.11
CA THR A 27 1.82 -10.16 -12.47
C THR A 27 1.72 -10.24 -10.95
N ILE A 28 2.76 -10.79 -10.34
CA ILE A 28 2.95 -10.81 -8.88
C ILE A 28 4.16 -9.93 -8.57
N LYS A 29 4.03 -9.10 -7.53
CA LYS A 29 5.05 -8.12 -7.16
C LYS A 29 5.38 -8.19 -5.67
N ALA A 30 6.64 -7.89 -5.35
CA ALA A 30 7.10 -7.67 -4.00
C ALA A 30 7.91 -6.37 -3.93
N ASN A 31 7.55 -5.45 -3.03
CA ASN A 31 8.25 -4.19 -2.84
C ASN A 31 9.41 -4.37 -1.85
N ALA A 32 10.62 -4.21 -2.34
CA ALA A 32 11.85 -4.35 -1.54
C ALA A 32 12.00 -3.28 -0.44
N LEU A 33 11.45 -2.07 -0.65
CA LEU A 33 11.51 -1.02 0.38
C LEU A 33 10.72 -1.41 1.64
N TYR A 34 9.65 -2.17 1.52
CA TYR A 34 8.90 -2.68 2.67
C TYR A 34 9.73 -3.67 3.50
N TRP A 35 10.64 -4.41 2.88
CA TRP A 35 11.52 -5.33 3.60
C TRP A 35 12.52 -4.61 4.49
N SER A 36 12.91 -3.36 4.16
CA SER A 36 13.77 -2.55 5.04
C SER A 36 13.12 -2.24 6.39
N THR A 37 11.79 -2.29 6.45
CA THR A 37 11.00 -2.14 7.68
C THR A 37 10.46 -3.47 8.20
N ALA A 38 11.00 -4.59 7.70
CA ALA A 38 10.54 -5.95 8.01
C ALA A 38 9.01 -6.12 7.79
N THR A 39 8.49 -5.54 6.71
CA THR A 39 7.08 -5.63 6.32
C THR A 39 6.94 -6.58 5.14
N PRO A 40 6.55 -7.86 5.35
CA PRO A 40 6.11 -8.73 4.27
C PRO A 40 5.02 -8.04 3.46
N ASN A 41 5.13 -8.13 2.13
CA ASN A 41 4.18 -7.51 1.22
C ASN A 41 4.04 -8.33 -0.06
N LEU A 42 2.89 -8.23 -0.65
CA LEU A 42 2.56 -8.84 -1.93
C LEU A 42 1.62 -7.93 -2.69
N ALA A 43 1.83 -7.81 -3.99
CA ALA A 43 0.89 -7.16 -4.88
C ALA A 43 0.60 -8.06 -6.07
N ILE A 44 -0.61 -7.96 -6.55
CA ILE A 44 -1.07 -8.58 -7.79
C ILE A 44 -1.55 -7.47 -8.72
N GLU A 45 -1.19 -7.57 -9.98
CA GLU A 45 -1.63 -6.63 -11.00
C GLU A 45 -2.18 -7.39 -12.20
N THR A 46 -3.28 -6.91 -12.74
CA THR A 46 -3.95 -7.49 -13.91
C THR A 46 -4.21 -6.44 -14.97
N LYS A 47 -4.12 -6.84 -16.22
CA LYS A 47 -4.48 -6.00 -17.36
C LYS A 47 -6.01 -5.83 -17.43
N MET A 48 -6.47 -4.59 -17.54
CA MET A 48 -7.89 -4.25 -17.65
C MET A 48 -8.27 -3.72 -19.04
N GLY A 49 -7.27 -3.37 -19.85
CA GLY A 49 -7.47 -2.83 -21.20
C GLY A 49 -6.14 -2.65 -21.92
N GLU A 50 -6.13 -1.99 -23.08
CA GLU A 50 -4.92 -1.81 -23.88
C GLU A 50 -3.81 -1.05 -23.16
N LYS A 51 -4.18 -0.07 -22.33
CA LYS A 51 -3.24 0.78 -21.57
C LYS A 51 -3.54 0.84 -20.08
N TRP A 52 -4.50 0.05 -19.59
CA TRP A 52 -4.91 0.09 -18.21
C TRP A 52 -4.62 -1.21 -17.48
N THR A 53 -4.14 -1.09 -16.26
CA THR A 53 -4.00 -2.21 -15.32
C THR A 53 -4.60 -1.83 -13.97
N ALA A 54 -4.99 -2.84 -13.20
CA ALA A 54 -5.40 -2.70 -11.81
C ALA A 54 -4.46 -3.49 -10.93
N GLU A 55 -3.94 -2.85 -9.88
CA GLU A 55 -3.09 -3.47 -8.87
C GLU A 55 -3.80 -3.49 -7.53
N LEU A 56 -3.60 -4.54 -6.75
CA LEU A 56 -3.93 -4.61 -5.35
C LEU A 56 -2.71 -5.05 -4.57
N SER A 57 -2.22 -4.18 -3.69
CA SER A 57 -1.10 -4.49 -2.80
C SER A 57 -1.56 -4.62 -1.35
N VAL A 58 -0.93 -5.54 -0.62
CA VAL A 58 -1.13 -5.77 0.79
C VAL A 58 0.24 -5.83 1.47
N GLY A 59 0.38 -5.08 2.56
CA GLY A 59 1.54 -5.11 3.43
C GLY A 59 1.12 -5.40 4.88
N TRP A 60 1.86 -6.24 5.57
CA TRP A 60 1.55 -6.59 6.95
C TRP A 60 2.82 -6.64 7.80
N ASN A 61 2.84 -5.83 8.85
CA ASN A 61 3.92 -5.84 9.82
C ASN A 61 3.37 -6.11 11.23
N PRO A 62 3.46 -7.35 11.73
CA PRO A 62 3.01 -7.70 13.07
C PRO A 62 4.09 -7.50 14.14
N PHE A 63 5.33 -7.13 13.76
CA PHE A 63 6.48 -7.25 14.62
C PHE A 63 6.62 -6.11 15.63
N THR A 64 7.17 -6.46 16.79
CA THR A 64 7.74 -5.51 17.76
C THR A 64 9.24 -5.74 17.77
N PHE A 65 10.01 -4.70 17.54
CA PHE A 65 11.48 -4.75 17.47
C PHE A 65 12.11 -4.48 18.82
N SER A 66 13.45 -4.66 18.90
CA SER A 66 14.21 -4.34 20.10
C SER A 66 13.93 -2.93 20.62
N ASN A 67 14.05 -2.74 21.94
CA ASN A 67 13.69 -1.50 22.64
C ASN A 67 12.21 -1.09 22.47
N ASN A 68 11.33 -2.08 22.31
CA ASN A 68 9.88 -1.86 22.15
C ASN A 68 9.52 -0.91 20.99
N LYS A 69 10.33 -0.86 19.95
CA LYS A 69 9.98 -0.15 18.71
C LYS A 69 8.83 -0.87 18.02
N LYS A 70 7.75 -0.14 17.78
CA LYS A 70 6.54 -0.67 17.12
C LYS A 70 6.30 0.07 15.82
N LEU A 71 6.19 -0.69 14.74
CA LEU A 71 5.74 -0.21 13.45
C LEU A 71 4.70 -1.20 12.88
N LYS A 72 3.80 -1.64 13.79
CA LYS A 72 2.78 -2.61 13.40
C LYS A 72 1.76 -1.95 12.50
N HIS A 73 1.49 -2.56 11.37
CA HIS A 73 0.43 -2.12 10.49
C HIS A 73 -0.05 -3.24 9.57
N ILE A 74 -1.26 -3.09 9.11
CA ILE A 74 -1.76 -3.74 7.91
C ILE A 74 -2.17 -2.62 6.96
N ALA A 75 -1.76 -2.72 5.71
CA ALA A 75 -2.09 -1.75 4.67
C ALA A 75 -2.63 -2.48 3.45
N ILE A 76 -3.71 -1.97 2.88
CA ILE A 76 -4.30 -2.44 1.63
C ILE A 76 -4.35 -1.24 0.70
N GLN A 77 -3.84 -1.42 -0.52
CA GLN A 77 -3.72 -0.33 -1.48
C GLN A 77 -4.14 -0.80 -2.88
N PRO A 78 -5.40 -0.58 -3.27
CA PRO A 78 -5.82 -0.68 -4.66
C PRO A 78 -5.30 0.50 -5.48
N GLU A 79 -4.95 0.23 -6.73
CA GLU A 79 -4.44 1.22 -7.68
C GLU A 79 -4.90 0.91 -9.10
N ALA A 80 -5.29 1.95 -9.82
CA ALA A 80 -5.51 1.93 -11.26
C ALA A 80 -4.34 2.62 -11.95
N ARG A 81 -3.73 1.99 -12.95
CA ARG A 81 -2.54 2.46 -13.65
C ARG A 81 -2.80 2.67 -15.13
N TYR A 82 -2.33 3.79 -15.64
CA TYR A 82 -2.35 4.12 -17.06
C TYR A 82 -0.92 4.08 -17.61
N TRP A 83 -0.67 3.20 -18.57
CA TRP A 83 0.62 3.00 -19.20
C TRP A 83 0.75 3.84 -20.45
N LEU A 84 1.88 4.54 -20.62
CA LEU A 84 2.10 5.39 -21.80
C LEU A 84 2.37 4.57 -23.06
N CYS A 85 3.04 3.43 -22.92
CA CYS A 85 3.36 2.53 -24.04
C CYS A 85 2.46 1.27 -23.97
N SER A 86 2.91 0.25 -23.28
CA SER A 86 2.17 -1.02 -23.13
C SER A 86 2.09 -1.41 -21.67
N PRO A 87 1.03 -2.13 -21.24
CA PRO A 87 0.93 -2.65 -19.88
C PRO A 87 2.18 -3.40 -19.46
N PHE A 88 2.60 -3.19 -18.20
CA PHE A 88 3.75 -3.80 -17.53
C PHE A 88 5.14 -3.37 -18.04
N ALA A 89 5.23 -2.41 -18.96
CA ALA A 89 6.51 -1.94 -19.48
C ALA A 89 6.55 -0.43 -19.71
N GLY A 90 7.62 0.22 -19.25
CA GLY A 90 7.85 1.65 -19.42
C GLY A 90 7.16 2.51 -18.39
N HIS A 91 6.82 3.73 -18.76
CA HIS A 91 6.24 4.74 -17.89
C HIS A 91 4.75 4.51 -17.63
N PHE A 92 4.33 4.77 -16.41
CA PHE A 92 2.91 4.77 -16.04
C PHE A 92 2.57 5.84 -15.01
N PHE A 93 1.31 6.21 -14.97
CA PHE A 93 0.68 7.01 -13.93
C PHE A 93 -0.30 6.15 -13.18
N GLY A 94 -0.34 6.31 -11.86
CA GLY A 94 -1.25 5.58 -10.98
C GLY A 94 -2.19 6.51 -10.22
N VAL A 95 -3.41 6.05 -9.98
CA VAL A 95 -4.31 6.63 -9.00
C VAL A 95 -4.63 5.55 -7.99
N HIS A 96 -4.39 5.81 -6.72
CA HIS A 96 -4.52 4.81 -5.68
C HIS A 96 -5.27 5.32 -4.46
N ALA A 97 -5.87 4.37 -3.74
CA ALA A 97 -6.36 4.57 -2.38
C ALA A 97 -5.56 3.71 -1.42
N ILE A 98 -5.47 4.14 -0.17
CA ILE A 98 -4.83 3.37 0.90
C ILE A 98 -5.78 3.29 2.07
N TYR A 99 -5.93 2.11 2.63
CA TYR A 99 -6.42 1.92 3.98
C TYR A 99 -5.36 1.23 4.82
N SER A 100 -5.05 1.78 5.98
CA SER A 100 -4.09 1.18 6.90
C SER A 100 -4.56 1.31 8.34
N HIS A 101 -4.54 0.18 9.06
CA HIS A 101 -4.60 0.17 10.52
C HIS A 101 -3.18 0.07 11.06
N TYR A 102 -2.80 0.98 11.98
CA TYR A 102 -1.43 1.04 12.45
C TYR A 102 -1.32 1.23 13.98
N ASN A 103 -0.21 0.76 14.51
CA ASN A 103 0.22 1.00 15.89
C ASN A 103 1.73 1.26 15.86
N ALA A 104 2.10 2.54 15.93
CA ALA A 104 3.47 3.00 15.79
C ALA A 104 3.91 3.78 17.02
N GLY A 105 5.11 3.49 17.49
CA GLY A 105 5.72 4.17 18.63
C GLY A 105 7.19 3.83 18.78
N ASN A 106 7.96 4.73 19.37
CA ASN A 106 9.41 4.61 19.55
C ASN A 106 10.19 4.40 18.25
N VAL A 107 9.72 5.01 17.15
CA VAL A 107 10.33 4.88 15.82
C VAL A 107 10.82 6.23 15.33
N LYS A 108 12.06 6.29 14.84
CA LYS A 108 12.60 7.44 14.11
C LYS A 108 12.38 7.19 12.62
N MET A 109 11.57 8.02 11.98
CA MET A 109 11.36 7.97 10.54
C MET A 109 12.45 8.77 9.81
N PRO A 110 12.87 8.33 8.60
CA PRO A 110 13.75 9.11 7.74
C PRO A 110 13.18 10.50 7.45
N LEU A 111 14.04 11.47 7.12
CA LEU A 111 13.66 12.83 6.74
C LEU A 111 12.86 13.61 7.81
N GLY A 112 12.89 13.17 9.08
CA GLY A 112 12.13 13.82 10.16
C GLY A 112 10.62 13.69 10.05
N LEU A 113 10.12 12.87 9.13
CA LEU A 113 8.70 12.59 8.98
C LEU A 113 8.16 11.97 10.27
N PHE A 114 7.02 12.50 10.75
CA PHE A 114 6.37 12.02 11.97
C PHE A 114 7.27 11.98 13.21
N SER A 115 8.04 13.05 13.45
CA SER A 115 9.01 13.17 14.57
C SER A 115 8.40 12.84 15.95
N LYS A 116 7.10 13.04 16.15
CA LYS A 116 6.37 12.73 17.38
C LYS A 116 6.27 11.22 17.69
N LEU A 117 6.52 10.34 16.71
CA LEU A 117 6.53 8.88 16.92
C LEU A 117 7.69 8.42 17.81
N LYS A 118 8.69 9.27 18.05
CA LYS A 118 9.82 8.96 18.92
C LYS A 118 9.40 8.89 20.40
N ASP A 119 8.54 9.82 20.82
CA ASP A 119 8.25 10.05 22.23
C ASP A 119 6.85 9.59 22.64
N SER A 120 5.98 9.35 21.69
CA SER A 120 4.59 8.96 21.90
C SER A 120 4.21 7.75 21.03
N ARG A 121 3.21 7.00 21.48
CA ARG A 121 2.62 5.91 20.69
C ARG A 121 1.32 6.40 20.05
N PHE A 122 1.14 6.08 18.80
CA PHE A 122 -0.06 6.38 18.01
C PHE A 122 -0.65 5.09 17.47
N GLN A 123 -1.94 4.91 17.73
CA GLN A 123 -2.68 3.76 17.21
C GLN A 123 -3.95 4.27 16.54
N GLY A 124 -4.20 3.85 15.32
CA GLY A 124 -5.37 4.34 14.60
C GLY A 124 -5.49 3.81 13.18
N ASP A 125 -6.34 4.48 12.44
CA ASP A 125 -6.65 4.17 11.06
C ASP A 125 -6.26 5.33 10.15
N LEU A 126 -5.78 5.02 8.97
CA LEU A 126 -5.44 5.95 7.90
C LEU A 126 -6.20 5.56 6.65
N GLY A 127 -6.96 6.49 6.11
CA GLY A 127 -7.48 6.42 4.75
C GLY A 127 -6.83 7.51 3.90
N ALA A 128 -6.33 7.20 2.73
CA ALA A 128 -5.73 8.17 1.84
C ALA A 128 -6.06 7.89 0.38
N ILE A 129 -5.99 8.94 -0.44
CA ILE A 129 -6.02 8.86 -1.89
C ILE A 129 -4.81 9.60 -2.44
N GLY A 130 -4.26 9.11 -3.54
CA GLY A 130 -3.05 9.69 -4.12
C GLY A 130 -2.90 9.40 -5.59
N ILE A 131 -1.91 10.08 -6.16
CA ILE A 131 -1.44 9.86 -7.52
C ILE A 131 0.01 9.43 -7.48
N GLY A 132 0.40 8.58 -8.41
CA GLY A 132 1.74 8.03 -8.52
C GLY A 132 2.27 8.13 -9.93
N TYR A 133 3.58 8.06 -10.03
CA TYR A 133 4.31 7.91 -11.27
C TYR A 133 5.39 6.86 -11.09
N GLY A 134 5.52 5.99 -12.08
CA GLY A 134 6.51 4.94 -12.03
C GLY A 134 7.04 4.54 -13.41
N TYR A 135 8.05 3.69 -13.35
CA TYR A 135 8.68 3.08 -14.51
C TYR A 135 8.97 1.61 -14.25
N SER A 136 8.64 0.78 -15.20
CA SER A 136 8.91 -0.66 -15.17
C SER A 136 9.93 -1.05 -16.24
N TRP A 137 11.03 -1.68 -15.80
CA TRP A 137 12.09 -2.23 -16.65
C TRP A 137 11.89 -3.74 -16.80
N MET A 138 11.61 -4.17 -18.01
CA MET A 138 11.53 -5.60 -18.32
C MET A 138 12.94 -6.18 -18.41
N LEU A 139 13.20 -7.28 -17.72
CA LEU A 139 14.49 -7.96 -17.76
C LEU A 139 14.53 -8.99 -18.90
N PRO A 140 15.73 -9.40 -19.36
CA PRO A 140 15.87 -10.45 -20.37
C PRO A 140 15.08 -11.71 -20.00
N GLY A 141 14.40 -12.31 -20.98
CA GLY A 141 13.54 -13.50 -20.76
C GLY A 141 12.08 -13.18 -20.48
N ASN A 142 11.71 -11.91 -20.31
CA ASN A 142 10.32 -11.41 -20.18
C ASN A 142 9.48 -11.96 -19.01
N HIS A 143 10.09 -12.73 -18.11
CA HIS A 143 9.42 -13.24 -16.91
C HIS A 143 9.61 -12.32 -15.71
N TRP A 144 10.70 -11.56 -15.68
CA TRP A 144 11.03 -10.69 -14.57
C TRP A 144 11.06 -9.24 -14.99
N SER A 145 10.61 -8.35 -14.10
CA SER A 145 10.73 -6.91 -14.26
C SER A 145 11.13 -6.28 -12.93
N ILE A 146 11.74 -5.11 -13.00
CA ILE A 146 11.98 -4.23 -11.85
C ILE A 146 11.15 -2.98 -12.06
N GLU A 147 10.54 -2.49 -11.03
CA GLU A 147 9.70 -1.29 -11.08
C GLU A 147 10.11 -0.32 -9.97
N ALA A 148 10.16 0.95 -10.31
CA ALA A 148 10.27 2.04 -9.34
C ALA A 148 9.04 2.93 -9.44
N GLU A 149 8.47 3.28 -8.28
CA GLU A 149 7.28 4.11 -8.20
C GLU A 149 7.33 5.05 -7.00
N VAL A 150 6.87 6.28 -7.20
CA VAL A 150 6.65 7.28 -6.16
C VAL A 150 5.26 7.87 -6.29
N GLY A 151 4.65 8.18 -5.15
CA GLY A 151 3.31 8.75 -5.12
C GLY A 151 3.11 9.69 -3.94
N VAL A 152 2.23 10.64 -4.13
CA VAL A 152 1.84 11.65 -3.15
C VAL A 152 0.32 11.76 -3.11
N GLY A 153 -0.21 12.05 -1.94
CA GLY A 153 -1.65 12.13 -1.77
C GLY A 153 -2.07 12.75 -0.46
N VAL A 154 -3.37 12.83 -0.29
CA VAL A 154 -4.01 13.38 0.91
C VAL A 154 -4.64 12.24 1.68
N GLY A 155 -4.34 12.19 2.98
CA GLY A 155 -4.88 11.22 3.90
C GLY A 155 -5.59 11.84 5.09
N VAL A 156 -6.58 11.12 5.58
CA VAL A 156 -7.24 11.40 6.86
C VAL A 156 -6.88 10.29 7.81
N THR A 157 -6.29 10.65 8.94
CA THR A 157 -5.96 9.70 10.00
C THR A 157 -6.73 10.01 11.26
N LYS A 158 -7.35 8.97 11.83
CA LYS A 158 -7.98 9.01 13.16
C LYS A 158 -7.16 8.14 14.08
N TYR A 159 -6.61 8.73 15.13
CA TYR A 159 -5.71 8.02 16.04
C TYR A 159 -5.91 8.36 17.49
N ASP A 160 -5.54 7.42 18.32
CA ASP A 160 -5.37 7.54 19.76
C ASP A 160 -3.90 7.81 20.08
N LYS A 161 -3.66 8.82 20.90
CA LYS A 161 -2.34 9.17 21.41
C LYS A 161 -2.15 8.65 22.82
N TYR A 162 -0.97 8.08 23.09
CA TYR A 162 -0.55 7.60 24.40
C TYR A 162 0.68 8.37 24.87
N GLU A 163 0.76 8.70 26.16
CA GLU A 163 1.82 9.54 26.75
C GLU A 163 3.23 9.02 26.52
N CYS A 164 3.37 7.71 26.46
CA CYS A 164 4.66 7.03 26.39
C CYS A 164 4.71 6.12 25.17
N ALA A 165 5.87 6.00 24.56
CA ALA A 165 6.08 5.12 23.41
C ALA A 165 5.87 3.63 23.74
N THR A 166 6.04 3.23 25.00
CA THR A 166 6.01 1.84 25.47
C THR A 166 4.83 1.50 26.35
N CYS A 167 4.44 2.40 27.24
CA CYS A 167 3.38 2.24 28.24
C CYS A 167 2.66 3.60 28.40
N GLY A 168 1.63 3.65 29.18
CA GLY A 168 0.90 4.88 29.48
C GLY A 168 -0.58 4.81 29.11
N SER A 169 -1.35 5.68 29.75
CA SER A 169 -2.77 5.83 29.47
C SER A 169 -3.03 6.59 28.18
N LYS A 170 -4.20 6.42 27.61
CA LYS A 170 -4.66 7.18 26.46
C LYS A 170 -4.83 8.66 26.87
N VAL A 171 -4.16 9.55 26.16
CA VAL A 171 -4.21 11.00 26.40
C VAL A 171 -5.38 11.63 25.66
N GLY A 172 -5.70 11.12 24.47
CA GLY A 172 -6.77 11.67 23.64
C GLY A 172 -6.87 11.00 22.28
N SER A 173 -7.93 11.34 21.58
CA SER A 173 -8.15 10.95 20.16
C SER A 173 -8.14 12.18 19.30
N GLU A 174 -7.48 12.12 18.16
CA GLU A 174 -7.44 13.21 17.19
C GLU A 174 -7.73 12.69 15.78
N THR A 175 -8.28 13.57 14.96
CA THR A 175 -8.42 13.34 13.51
C THR A 175 -7.64 14.40 12.79
N LYS A 176 -6.77 14.02 11.85
CA LYS A 176 -5.96 14.94 11.07
C LYS A 176 -6.00 14.61 9.59
N THR A 177 -6.08 15.67 8.78
CA THR A 177 -5.85 15.59 7.34
C THR A 177 -4.39 15.97 7.07
N ILE A 178 -3.69 15.16 6.30
CA ILE A 178 -2.27 15.36 6.02
C ILE A 178 -1.97 15.14 4.53
N LEU A 179 -1.11 15.98 3.98
CA LEU A 179 -0.45 15.70 2.70
C LEU A 179 0.78 14.85 3.00
N MET A 180 0.93 13.72 2.31
CA MET A 180 1.99 12.76 2.61
C MET A 180 2.43 11.99 1.37
N PRO A 181 3.67 11.45 1.36
CA PRO A 181 4.00 10.42 0.39
C PRO A 181 3.11 9.20 0.65
N THR A 182 2.40 8.77 -0.38
CA THR A 182 1.42 7.68 -0.31
C THR A 182 1.93 6.40 -0.94
N LYS A 183 2.98 6.49 -1.76
CA LYS A 183 3.64 5.34 -2.36
C LYS A 183 5.13 5.59 -2.52
N ALA A 184 5.93 4.61 -2.17
CA ALA A 184 7.33 4.50 -2.49
C ALA A 184 7.62 3.02 -2.69
N ALA A 185 8.02 2.64 -3.89
CA ALA A 185 8.25 1.25 -4.23
C ALA A 185 9.49 1.09 -5.11
N ILE A 186 10.26 0.07 -4.79
CA ILE A 186 11.18 -0.60 -5.71
C ILE A 186 10.77 -2.06 -5.67
N SER A 187 10.11 -2.51 -6.73
CA SER A 187 9.46 -3.81 -6.75
C SER A 187 10.15 -4.77 -7.70
N LEU A 188 10.28 -6.01 -7.26
CA LEU A 188 10.55 -7.14 -8.13
C LEU A 188 9.23 -7.74 -8.59
N ILE A 189 9.10 -7.96 -9.89
CA ILE A 189 7.87 -8.40 -10.54
C ILE A 189 8.12 -9.71 -11.25
N TYR A 190 7.21 -10.66 -11.06
CA TYR A 190 7.13 -11.88 -11.85
C TYR A 190 5.92 -11.82 -12.78
N ASN A 191 6.17 -11.87 -14.09
CA ASN A 191 5.14 -11.84 -15.13
C ASN A 191 4.67 -13.27 -15.42
N ILE A 192 3.40 -13.56 -15.15
CA ILE A 192 2.78 -14.83 -15.48
C ILE A 192 2.24 -14.74 -16.90
N LYS A 193 2.76 -15.58 -17.77
CA LYS A 193 2.38 -15.67 -19.18
C LYS A 193 1.48 -16.88 -19.44
#